data_6818c494129def9c9df053876de638dd
#
_entry.id   6818c494129def9c9df053876de638dd
#
_cell.length_a   1.000
_cell.length_b   1.000
_cell.length_c   1.000
_cell.angle_alpha   90.00
_cell.angle_beta   90.00
_cell.angle_gamma   90.00
#
_symmetry.space_group_name_H-M   'P 1'
#
loop_
_entity.id
_entity.type
_entity.pdbx_description
1 polymer ?
#
loop_
_entity_poly.entity_id
_entity_poly.type
_entity_poly.pdbx_seq_one_letter_code
_entity_poly.pdbx_strand_id
1 'polypeptide(L)'
;TLAWANGLPMADNAAIDAAGLDRAALGARVLQLFLAHALRDGLFHGDMHQGNLKAAANGDIIAYDFGIMGRIDEYTRRVYAEILMGFIRRDYRRVAEVHFEAGYVPPDRDIDEFARALRAVGEPIFGLDATRVSMARLLSYLFEVTERFGMQTRTELILLQRTMVVVEGVARSLDPHINIWQVAKPVVESYVSRNIGPLALMRDLAQTARILGRFGPRLPRLVEAALIRQAETNPTPETRPRLRGLQITVGAAAVFALGLWLGQTL
;
A
#
# COMPACT_ATOMS: atom_id res chain seq x y z
N THR A 1 11.55 25.05 19.97
CA THR A 1 12.35 25.84 19.00
C THR A 1 12.37 25.09 17.69
N LEU A 2 11.97 25.72 16.59
CA LEU A 2 11.99 25.15 15.25
C LEU A 2 13.03 25.90 14.40
N ALA A 3 13.64 25.21 13.45
CA ALA A 3 14.48 25.88 12.45
C ALA A 3 13.59 26.67 11.48
N TRP A 4 14.02 27.88 11.13
CA TRP A 4 13.36 28.66 10.10
C TRP A 4 13.72 28.09 8.73
N ALA A 5 12.71 27.77 7.92
CA ALA A 5 12.90 27.28 6.55
C ALA A 5 12.63 28.41 5.54
N ASN A 6 13.70 28.85 4.86
CA ASN A 6 13.60 29.82 3.79
C ASN A 6 13.10 29.15 2.50
N GLY A 7 12.03 29.67 1.91
CA GLY A 7 11.48 29.13 0.67
C GLY A 7 10.31 29.98 0.18
N LEU A 8 10.01 29.87 -1.10
CA LEU A 8 8.87 30.52 -1.73
C LEU A 8 7.59 29.74 -1.44
N PRO A 9 6.46 30.40 -1.10
CA PRO A 9 5.18 29.71 -0.94
C PRO A 9 4.81 28.97 -2.22
N MET A 10 4.37 27.72 -2.09
CA MET A 10 3.99 26.89 -3.25
C MET A 10 2.75 27.41 -3.98
N ALA A 11 1.97 28.29 -3.33
CA ALA A 11 0.81 28.95 -3.92
C ALA A 11 1.17 30.17 -4.78
N ASP A 12 2.39 30.69 -4.68
CA ASP A 12 2.83 31.91 -5.39
C ASP A 12 3.58 31.57 -6.67
N ASN A 13 2.81 31.25 -7.72
CA ASN A 13 3.37 30.93 -9.04
C ASN A 13 4.23 32.06 -9.61
N ALA A 14 3.88 33.32 -9.34
CA ALA A 14 4.62 34.46 -9.86
C ALA A 14 6.01 34.57 -9.19
N ALA A 15 6.10 34.38 -7.89
CA ALA A 15 7.38 34.32 -7.17
C ALA A 15 8.25 33.16 -7.60
N ILE A 16 7.65 32.00 -7.86
CA ILE A 16 8.34 30.77 -8.36
C ILE A 16 8.92 31.04 -9.75
N ASP A 17 8.14 31.62 -10.66
CA ASP A 17 8.59 31.99 -12.01
C ASP A 17 9.71 33.07 -11.97
N ALA A 18 9.55 34.09 -11.13
CA ALA A 18 10.56 35.14 -10.96
C ALA A 18 11.88 34.62 -10.39
N ALA A 19 11.84 33.55 -9.60
CA ALA A 19 13.03 32.84 -9.09
C ALA A 19 13.66 31.90 -10.11
N GLY A 20 13.08 31.74 -11.29
CA GLY A 20 13.58 30.84 -12.34
C GLY A 20 13.38 29.35 -12.02
N LEU A 21 12.46 29.01 -11.11
CA LEU A 21 12.16 27.62 -10.75
C LEU A 21 11.15 27.02 -11.75
N ASP A 22 11.40 25.79 -12.16
CA ASP A 22 10.51 25.03 -13.05
C ASP A 22 9.30 24.50 -12.27
N ARG A 23 8.12 25.09 -12.53
CA ARG A 23 6.87 24.70 -11.87
C ARG A 23 6.45 23.28 -12.21
N ALA A 24 6.66 22.81 -13.43
CA ALA A 24 6.32 21.45 -13.82
C ALA A 24 7.18 20.44 -13.04
N ALA A 25 8.49 20.72 -12.91
CA ALA A 25 9.39 19.91 -12.10
C ALA A 25 9.00 19.92 -10.62
N LEU A 26 8.58 21.09 -10.07
CA LEU A 26 8.10 21.18 -8.69
C LEU A 26 6.82 20.37 -8.47
N GLY A 27 5.84 20.46 -9.38
CA GLY A 27 4.62 19.68 -9.33
C GLY A 27 4.89 18.16 -9.35
N ALA A 28 5.79 17.71 -10.23
CA ALA A 28 6.23 16.34 -10.28
C ALA A 28 6.91 15.89 -8.97
N ARG A 29 7.79 16.72 -8.41
CA ARG A 29 8.48 16.43 -7.14
C ARG A 29 7.54 16.30 -5.96
N VAL A 30 6.51 17.15 -5.84
CA VAL A 30 5.50 17.06 -4.77
C VAL A 30 4.80 15.71 -4.82
N LEU A 31 4.35 15.28 -6.00
CA LEU A 31 3.71 13.97 -6.18
C LEU A 31 4.65 12.80 -5.88
N GLN A 32 5.87 12.86 -6.40
CA GLN A 32 6.89 11.84 -6.18
C GLN A 32 7.28 11.74 -4.70
N LEU A 33 7.41 12.86 -4.01
CA LEU A 33 7.71 12.91 -2.57
C LEU A 33 6.63 12.22 -1.76
N PHE A 34 5.36 12.55 -2.00
CA PHE A 34 4.23 11.90 -1.34
C PHE A 34 4.25 10.38 -1.55
N LEU A 35 4.35 9.93 -2.80
CA LEU A 35 4.37 8.50 -3.11
C LEU A 35 5.59 7.78 -2.52
N ALA A 36 6.76 8.42 -2.53
CA ALA A 36 7.96 7.86 -1.94
C ALA A 36 7.82 7.67 -0.43
N HIS A 37 7.28 8.67 0.28
CA HIS A 37 7.03 8.58 1.72
C HIS A 37 5.96 7.52 2.03
N ALA A 38 4.86 7.48 1.27
CA ALA A 38 3.81 6.50 1.48
C ALA A 38 4.29 5.06 1.23
N LEU A 39 4.99 4.80 0.12
CA LEU A 39 5.41 3.46 -0.28
C LEU A 39 6.70 3.02 0.40
N ARG A 40 7.77 3.85 0.33
CA ARG A 40 9.09 3.50 0.88
C ARG A 40 9.11 3.52 2.39
N ASP A 41 8.63 4.62 2.98
CA ASP A 41 8.77 4.87 4.41
C ASP A 41 7.55 4.40 5.21
N GLY A 42 6.38 4.29 4.56
CA GLY A 42 5.12 3.96 5.21
C GLY A 42 4.63 5.04 6.17
N LEU A 43 5.19 6.24 6.06
CA LEU A 43 4.85 7.41 6.85
C LEU A 43 4.75 8.60 5.90
N PHE A 44 3.60 9.24 5.82
CA PHE A 44 3.37 10.34 4.91
C PHE A 44 2.63 11.50 5.58
N HIS A 45 2.88 12.69 5.09
CA HIS A 45 2.16 13.89 5.48
C HIS A 45 0.72 13.82 4.99
N GLY A 46 -0.25 13.86 5.90
CA GLY A 46 -1.68 13.68 5.59
C GLY A 46 -2.39 14.97 5.15
N ASP A 47 -1.68 16.11 5.09
CA ASP A 47 -2.26 17.42 4.76
C ASP A 47 -1.30 18.26 3.88
N MET A 48 -0.92 17.72 2.71
CA MET A 48 0.04 18.32 1.78
C MET A 48 -0.58 19.41 0.88
N HIS A 49 -1.37 20.33 1.45
CA HIS A 49 -1.88 21.46 0.68
C HIS A 49 -0.80 22.53 0.45
N GLN A 50 -1.01 23.45 -0.50
CA GLN A 50 -0.06 24.48 -0.87
C GLN A 50 0.42 25.34 0.32
N GLY A 51 -0.45 25.56 1.31
CA GLY A 51 -0.14 26.30 2.52
C GLY A 51 0.90 25.64 3.41
N ASN A 52 1.10 24.33 3.31
CA ASN A 52 2.07 23.54 4.09
C ASN A 52 3.34 23.21 3.30
N LEU A 53 3.50 23.80 2.11
CA LEU A 53 4.63 23.54 1.22
C LEU A 53 5.30 24.83 0.77
N LYS A 54 6.64 24.79 0.67
CA LYS A 54 7.47 25.84 0.06
C LYS A 54 8.47 25.22 -0.92
N ALA A 55 8.89 26.00 -1.89
CA ALA A 55 10.01 25.67 -2.78
C ALA A 55 11.28 26.35 -2.27
N ALA A 56 12.33 25.60 -2.03
CA ALA A 56 13.66 26.14 -1.76
C ALA A 56 14.29 26.69 -3.05
N ALA A 57 15.32 27.54 -2.93
CA ALA A 57 16.01 28.14 -4.06
C ALA A 57 16.63 27.11 -5.02
N ASN A 58 16.98 25.92 -4.54
CA ASN A 58 17.49 24.81 -5.35
C ASN A 58 16.37 23.90 -5.93
N GLY A 59 15.10 24.27 -5.73
CA GLY A 59 13.93 23.51 -6.16
C GLY A 59 13.55 22.35 -5.25
N ASP A 60 14.14 22.21 -4.08
CA ASP A 60 13.71 21.21 -3.09
C ASP A 60 12.37 21.61 -2.46
N ILE A 61 11.58 20.60 -2.07
CA ILE A 61 10.32 20.81 -1.39
C ILE A 61 10.55 20.90 0.11
N ILE A 62 10.07 21.96 0.73
CA ILE A 62 10.05 22.15 2.17
C ILE A 62 8.61 21.90 2.63
N ALA A 63 8.40 20.91 3.49
CA ALA A 63 7.12 20.66 4.13
C ALA A 63 7.18 21.08 5.61
N TYR A 64 6.06 21.59 6.10
CA TYR A 64 5.88 22.00 7.50
C TYR A 64 4.45 21.69 7.95
N ASP A 65 4.16 21.89 9.25
CA ASP A 65 2.89 21.54 9.88
C ASP A 65 2.54 20.04 9.75
N PHE A 66 3.32 19.21 10.44
CA PHE A 66 3.12 17.76 10.51
C PHE A 66 2.04 17.35 11.53
N GLY A 67 1.00 18.19 11.72
CA GLY A 67 -0.11 17.90 12.63
C GLY A 67 -0.95 16.69 12.22
N ILE A 68 -1.01 16.40 10.92
CA ILE A 68 -1.70 15.22 10.37
C ILE A 68 -0.69 14.36 9.63
N MET A 69 -0.38 13.20 10.20
CA MET A 69 0.50 12.20 9.60
C MET A 69 -0.23 10.89 9.40
N GLY A 70 -0.07 10.28 8.23
CA GLY A 70 -0.58 8.95 7.94
C GLY A 70 0.52 7.89 8.07
N ARG A 71 0.14 6.70 8.56
CA ARG A 71 1.04 5.55 8.64
C ARG A 71 0.38 4.34 8.01
N ILE A 72 1.12 3.62 7.16
CA ILE A 72 0.70 2.36 6.56
C ILE A 72 1.75 1.29 6.82
N ASP A 73 1.29 0.10 7.19
CA ASP A 73 2.15 -1.05 7.43
C ASP A 73 2.75 -1.61 6.14
N GLU A 74 3.73 -2.50 6.27
CA GLU A 74 4.46 -3.05 5.12
C GLU A 74 3.56 -3.85 4.18
N TYR A 75 2.62 -4.63 4.73
CA TYR A 75 1.68 -5.40 3.93
C TYR A 75 0.79 -4.47 3.09
N THR A 76 0.18 -3.46 3.72
CA THR A 76 -0.67 -2.47 3.04
C THR A 76 0.09 -1.71 1.96
N ARG A 77 1.38 -1.36 2.19
CA ARG A 77 2.23 -0.72 1.18
C ARG A 77 2.45 -1.61 -0.04
N ARG A 78 2.69 -2.91 0.16
CA ARG A 78 2.86 -3.88 -0.93
C ARG A 78 1.57 -3.99 -1.75
N VAL A 79 0.43 -4.19 -1.09
CA VAL A 79 -0.89 -4.25 -1.73
C VAL A 79 -1.17 -2.98 -2.53
N TYR A 80 -0.96 -1.80 -1.93
CA TYR A 80 -1.19 -0.52 -2.60
C TYR A 80 -0.28 -0.33 -3.82
N ALA A 81 0.99 -0.70 -3.72
CA ALA A 81 1.93 -0.64 -4.85
C ALA A 81 1.55 -1.60 -5.99
N GLU A 82 1.07 -2.81 -5.69
CA GLU A 82 0.58 -3.75 -6.70
C GLU A 82 -0.68 -3.21 -7.41
N ILE A 83 -1.60 -2.61 -6.66
CA ILE A 83 -2.80 -1.95 -7.22
C ILE A 83 -2.38 -0.83 -8.18
N LEU A 84 -1.51 0.09 -7.73
CA LEU A 84 -1.02 1.19 -8.56
C LEU A 84 -0.30 0.68 -9.82
N MET A 85 0.54 -0.35 -9.68
CA MET A 85 1.24 -0.95 -10.80
C MET A 85 0.28 -1.61 -11.78
N GLY A 86 -0.73 -2.30 -11.29
CA GLY A 86 -1.78 -2.91 -12.11
C GLY A 86 -2.54 -1.85 -12.92
N PHE A 87 -2.90 -0.72 -12.30
CA PHE A 87 -3.48 0.41 -13.04
C PHE A 87 -2.51 0.99 -14.08
N ILE A 88 -1.26 1.24 -13.73
CA ILE A 88 -0.23 1.75 -14.67
C ILE A 88 -0.07 0.81 -15.88
N ARG A 89 -0.15 -0.52 -15.67
CA ARG A 89 -0.04 -1.55 -16.71
C ARG A 89 -1.36 -1.87 -17.40
N ARG A 90 -2.48 -1.30 -16.93
CA ARG A 90 -3.85 -1.63 -17.36
C ARG A 90 -4.22 -3.09 -17.17
N ASP A 91 -3.62 -3.74 -16.19
CA ASP A 91 -3.92 -5.12 -15.79
C ASP A 91 -5.00 -5.13 -14.70
N TYR A 92 -6.21 -4.83 -15.10
CA TYR A 92 -7.35 -4.72 -14.18
C TYR A 92 -7.74 -6.05 -13.55
N ARG A 93 -7.41 -7.17 -14.21
CA ARG A 93 -7.60 -8.50 -13.63
C ARG A 93 -6.69 -8.67 -12.40
N ARG A 94 -5.38 -8.35 -12.54
CA ARG A 94 -4.45 -8.41 -11.41
C ARG A 94 -4.85 -7.43 -10.31
N VAL A 95 -5.31 -6.22 -10.65
CA VAL A 95 -5.82 -5.27 -9.65
C VAL A 95 -6.98 -5.88 -8.86
N ALA A 96 -7.93 -6.55 -9.53
CA ALA A 96 -9.03 -7.23 -8.85
C ALA A 96 -8.53 -8.35 -7.93
N GLU A 97 -7.66 -9.23 -8.42
CA GLU A 97 -7.07 -10.32 -7.63
C GLU A 97 -6.42 -9.79 -6.35
N VAL A 98 -5.61 -8.74 -6.43
CA VAL A 98 -4.96 -8.11 -5.28
C VAL A 98 -5.97 -7.61 -4.24
N HIS A 99 -7.10 -7.05 -4.68
CA HIS A 99 -8.15 -6.61 -3.76
C HIS A 99 -8.80 -7.78 -3.00
N PHE A 100 -9.04 -8.90 -3.70
CA PHE A 100 -9.57 -10.12 -3.07
C PHE A 100 -8.56 -10.77 -2.14
N GLU A 101 -7.30 -10.91 -2.57
CA GLU A 101 -6.19 -11.44 -1.77
C GLU A 101 -5.98 -10.62 -0.48
N ALA A 102 -6.14 -9.30 -0.56
CA ALA A 102 -6.02 -8.40 0.58
C ALA A 102 -7.27 -8.38 1.49
N GLY A 103 -8.35 -9.06 1.09
CA GLY A 103 -9.60 -9.08 1.84
C GLY A 103 -10.36 -7.73 1.81
N TYR A 104 -10.09 -6.88 0.82
CA TYR A 104 -10.81 -5.61 0.67
C TYR A 104 -12.18 -5.81 0.03
N VAL A 105 -12.35 -6.85 -0.78
CA VAL A 105 -13.61 -7.27 -1.39
C VAL A 105 -14.05 -8.59 -0.77
N PRO A 106 -15.32 -8.76 -0.39
CA PRO A 106 -15.85 -10.02 0.11
C PRO A 106 -15.64 -11.16 -0.90
N PRO A 107 -15.30 -12.39 -0.44
CA PRO A 107 -14.95 -13.51 -1.32
C PRO A 107 -16.12 -14.08 -2.13
N ASP A 108 -17.36 -13.72 -1.79
CA ASP A 108 -18.59 -14.10 -2.50
C ASP A 108 -18.88 -13.25 -3.74
N ARG A 109 -18.06 -12.23 -4.01
CA ARG A 109 -18.21 -11.36 -5.18
C ARG A 109 -17.53 -11.95 -6.41
N ASP A 110 -18.06 -11.61 -7.59
CA ASP A 110 -17.47 -12.01 -8.86
C ASP A 110 -16.24 -11.15 -9.21
N ILE A 111 -15.08 -11.81 -9.29
CA ILE A 111 -13.80 -11.15 -9.56
C ILE A 111 -13.74 -10.55 -10.96
N ASP A 112 -14.38 -11.19 -11.96
CA ASP A 112 -14.40 -10.69 -13.32
C ASP A 112 -15.33 -9.48 -13.46
N GLU A 113 -16.44 -9.47 -12.73
CA GLU A 113 -17.32 -8.30 -12.65
C GLU A 113 -16.59 -7.11 -11.99
N PHE A 114 -15.85 -7.37 -10.91
CA PHE A 114 -15.04 -6.35 -10.24
C PHE A 114 -13.92 -5.82 -11.16
N ALA A 115 -13.22 -6.70 -11.89
CA ALA A 115 -12.20 -6.29 -12.85
C ALA A 115 -12.78 -5.43 -13.99
N ARG A 116 -14.00 -5.74 -14.47
CA ARG A 116 -14.70 -4.89 -15.45
C ARG A 116 -15.06 -3.52 -14.87
N ALA A 117 -15.51 -3.46 -13.62
CA ALA A 117 -15.78 -2.18 -12.95
C ALA A 117 -14.52 -1.34 -12.78
N LEU A 118 -13.39 -1.95 -12.35
CA LEU A 118 -12.09 -1.27 -12.27
C LEU A 118 -11.61 -0.77 -13.63
N ARG A 119 -11.82 -1.55 -14.70
CA ARG A 119 -11.52 -1.13 -16.07
C ARG A 119 -12.33 0.09 -16.48
N ALA A 120 -13.62 0.12 -16.18
CA ALA A 120 -14.49 1.25 -16.50
C ALA A 120 -14.03 2.55 -15.80
N VAL A 121 -13.44 2.43 -14.61
CA VAL A 121 -12.81 3.56 -13.89
C VAL A 121 -11.45 3.93 -14.48
N GLY A 122 -10.62 2.94 -14.80
CA GLY A 122 -9.23 3.15 -15.20
C GLY A 122 -9.05 3.58 -16.67
N GLU A 123 -9.76 2.98 -17.62
CA GLU A 123 -9.57 3.26 -19.05
C GLU A 123 -9.77 4.74 -19.46
N PRO A 124 -10.78 5.47 -18.93
CA PRO A 124 -10.92 6.88 -19.26
C PRO A 124 -9.70 7.74 -18.88
N ILE A 125 -8.94 7.32 -17.88
CA ILE A 125 -7.75 8.05 -17.40
C ILE A 125 -6.62 7.96 -18.45
N PHE A 126 -6.50 6.86 -19.14
CA PHE A 126 -5.41 6.60 -20.09
C PHE A 126 -5.76 6.97 -21.54
N GLY A 127 -7.06 7.06 -21.86
CA GLY A 127 -7.55 7.32 -23.22
C GLY A 127 -7.77 8.79 -23.54
N LEU A 128 -7.86 9.66 -22.54
CA LEU A 128 -8.10 11.10 -22.70
C LEU A 128 -6.84 11.90 -22.34
N ASP A 129 -6.75 13.09 -22.90
CA ASP A 129 -5.82 14.10 -22.40
C ASP A 129 -6.00 14.20 -20.87
N ALA A 130 -4.94 13.95 -20.11
CA ALA A 130 -4.97 13.89 -18.65
C ALA A 130 -5.59 15.16 -18.01
N THR A 131 -5.57 16.27 -18.76
CA THR A 131 -6.20 17.55 -18.36
C THR A 131 -7.74 17.48 -18.33
N ARG A 132 -8.36 16.53 -19.04
CA ARG A 132 -9.81 16.39 -19.14
C ARG A 132 -10.40 15.39 -18.14
N VAL A 133 -9.57 14.66 -17.43
CA VAL A 133 -10.02 13.72 -16.40
C VAL A 133 -10.37 14.49 -15.14
N SER A 134 -11.67 14.58 -14.83
CA SER A 134 -12.13 15.16 -13.56
C SER A 134 -11.86 14.18 -12.42
N MET A 135 -10.97 14.52 -11.51
CA MET A 135 -10.71 13.71 -10.30
C MET A 135 -11.97 13.51 -9.46
N ALA A 136 -12.84 14.53 -9.38
CA ALA A 136 -14.10 14.42 -8.68
C ALA A 136 -14.98 13.28 -9.27
N ARG A 137 -15.04 13.18 -10.61
CA ARG A 137 -15.77 12.10 -11.30
C ARG A 137 -15.12 10.74 -11.06
N LEU A 138 -13.79 10.68 -11.10
CA LEU A 138 -13.05 9.45 -10.80
C LEU A 138 -13.31 8.94 -9.39
N LEU A 139 -13.27 9.85 -8.41
CA LEU A 139 -13.59 9.53 -7.02
C LEU A 139 -15.04 9.05 -6.85
N SER A 140 -16.00 9.71 -7.53
CA SER A 140 -17.40 9.27 -7.51
C SER A 140 -17.55 7.83 -8.02
N TYR A 141 -16.89 7.49 -9.15
CA TYR A 141 -16.89 6.12 -9.65
C TYR A 141 -16.20 5.14 -8.72
N LEU A 142 -15.10 5.55 -8.07
CA LEU A 142 -14.42 4.70 -7.10
C LEU A 142 -15.30 4.43 -5.87
N PHE A 143 -16.02 5.43 -5.38
CA PHE A 143 -16.98 5.24 -4.28
C PHE A 143 -18.14 4.33 -4.69
N GLU A 144 -18.69 4.50 -5.89
CA GLU A 144 -19.73 3.64 -6.44
C GLU A 144 -19.28 2.18 -6.54
N VAL A 145 -18.07 1.93 -7.03
CA VAL A 145 -17.47 0.59 -7.07
C VAL A 145 -17.28 0.03 -5.66
N THR A 146 -16.77 0.85 -4.72
CA THR A 146 -16.57 0.46 -3.32
C THR A 146 -17.89 0.03 -2.67
N GLU A 147 -18.96 0.80 -2.85
CA GLU A 147 -20.28 0.49 -2.32
C GLU A 147 -20.89 -0.74 -2.98
N ARG A 148 -20.87 -0.81 -4.33
CA ARG A 148 -21.44 -1.92 -5.11
C ARG A 148 -20.83 -3.27 -4.74
N PHE A 149 -19.53 -3.32 -4.48
CA PHE A 149 -18.84 -4.56 -4.13
C PHE A 149 -18.71 -4.80 -2.62
N GLY A 150 -19.28 -3.91 -1.79
CA GLY A 150 -19.25 -4.05 -0.33
C GLY A 150 -17.84 -4.03 0.24
N MET A 151 -16.95 -3.21 -0.34
CA MET A 151 -15.55 -3.16 0.06
C MET A 151 -15.39 -2.62 1.48
N GLN A 152 -14.51 -3.25 2.25
CA GLN A 152 -14.12 -2.75 3.57
C GLN A 152 -13.05 -1.66 3.41
N THR A 153 -13.40 -0.44 3.79
CA THR A 153 -12.47 0.70 3.77
C THR A 153 -11.71 0.80 5.07
N ARG A 154 -10.37 0.83 4.98
CA ARG A 154 -9.49 1.09 6.12
C ARG A 154 -9.24 2.60 6.24
N THR A 155 -9.27 3.12 7.45
CA THR A 155 -9.11 4.56 7.73
C THR A 155 -7.81 5.12 7.15
N GLU A 156 -6.73 4.34 7.21
CA GLU A 156 -5.40 4.73 6.69
C GLU A 156 -5.43 4.91 5.17
N LEU A 157 -6.20 4.06 4.45
CA LEU A 157 -6.35 4.17 2.99
C LEU A 157 -7.23 5.36 2.61
N ILE A 158 -8.24 5.69 3.40
CA ILE A 158 -9.05 6.91 3.18
C ILE A 158 -8.17 8.15 3.30
N LEU A 159 -7.32 8.23 4.33
CA LEU A 159 -6.40 9.34 4.50
C LEU A 159 -5.41 9.42 3.32
N LEU A 160 -4.86 8.29 2.90
CA LEU A 160 -3.95 8.20 1.75
C LEU A 160 -4.61 8.72 0.47
N GLN A 161 -5.85 8.28 0.18
CA GLN A 161 -6.62 8.73 -0.98
C GLN A 161 -6.93 10.24 -0.93
N ARG A 162 -7.38 10.75 0.22
CA ARG A 162 -7.65 12.19 0.40
C ARG A 162 -6.39 13.02 0.17
N THR A 163 -5.26 12.58 0.74
CA THR A 163 -3.97 13.27 0.56
C THR A 163 -3.52 13.23 -0.89
N MET A 164 -3.71 12.10 -1.59
CA MET A 164 -3.40 11.99 -3.01
C MET A 164 -4.14 13.01 -3.86
N VAL A 165 -5.44 13.25 -3.57
CA VAL A 165 -6.25 14.27 -4.26
C VAL A 165 -5.71 15.68 -4.00
N VAL A 166 -5.34 15.98 -2.75
CA VAL A 166 -4.75 17.28 -2.40
C VAL A 166 -3.42 17.48 -3.11
N VAL A 167 -2.55 16.47 -3.10
CA VAL A 167 -1.25 16.47 -3.79
C VAL A 167 -1.41 16.66 -5.30
N GLU A 168 -2.37 15.97 -5.91
CA GLU A 168 -2.70 16.20 -7.32
C GLU A 168 -3.16 17.64 -7.58
N GLY A 169 -4.02 18.18 -6.71
CA GLY A 169 -4.46 19.57 -6.81
C GLY A 169 -3.28 20.55 -6.76
N VAL A 170 -2.31 20.32 -5.86
CA VAL A 170 -1.07 21.10 -5.80
C VAL A 170 -0.24 20.93 -7.07
N ALA A 171 -0.03 19.71 -7.53
CA ALA A 171 0.74 19.45 -8.74
C ALA A 171 0.12 20.11 -9.98
N ARG A 172 -1.22 20.05 -10.12
CA ARG A 172 -1.95 20.70 -11.22
C ARG A 172 -1.98 22.22 -11.14
N SER A 173 -1.91 22.81 -9.95
CA SER A 173 -1.81 24.27 -9.81
C SER A 173 -0.46 24.79 -10.30
N LEU A 174 0.58 23.96 -10.23
CA LEU A 174 1.92 24.26 -10.75
C LEU A 174 2.04 23.94 -12.24
N ASP A 175 1.53 22.77 -12.64
CA ASP A 175 1.47 22.31 -14.04
C ASP A 175 0.08 21.75 -14.36
N PRO A 176 -0.81 22.52 -15.02
CA PRO A 176 -2.15 22.06 -15.40
C PRO A 176 -2.16 20.84 -16.33
N HIS A 177 -1.05 20.59 -17.03
CA HIS A 177 -0.92 19.48 -18.00
C HIS A 177 -0.23 18.25 -17.42
N ILE A 178 0.08 18.22 -16.12
CA ILE A 178 0.79 17.12 -15.47
C ILE A 178 0.05 15.78 -15.66
N ASN A 179 0.79 14.78 -16.11
CA ASN A 179 0.30 13.40 -16.15
C ASN A 179 0.76 12.67 -14.88
N ILE A 180 -0.14 12.58 -13.89
CA ILE A 180 0.14 11.99 -12.59
C ILE A 180 0.62 10.53 -12.68
N TRP A 181 0.15 9.76 -13.67
CA TRP A 181 0.53 8.36 -13.85
C TRP A 181 1.94 8.22 -14.38
N GLN A 182 2.34 9.08 -15.32
CA GLN A 182 3.72 9.11 -15.82
C GLN A 182 4.69 9.54 -14.72
N VAL A 183 4.30 10.51 -13.89
CA VAL A 183 5.11 10.97 -12.75
C VAL A 183 5.20 9.93 -11.63
N ALA A 184 4.10 9.21 -11.36
CA ALA A 184 4.04 8.16 -10.34
C ALA A 184 4.83 6.90 -10.74
N LYS A 185 4.83 6.55 -12.03
CA LYS A 185 5.38 5.30 -12.55
C LYS A 185 6.78 4.98 -12.04
N PRO A 186 7.80 5.84 -12.13
CA PRO A 186 9.16 5.52 -11.70
C PRO A 186 9.25 5.23 -10.19
N VAL A 187 8.45 5.89 -9.37
CA VAL A 187 8.42 5.67 -7.91
C VAL A 187 7.81 4.31 -7.59
N VAL A 188 6.68 3.98 -8.22
CA VAL A 188 5.98 2.71 -8.03
C VAL A 188 6.84 1.54 -8.55
N GLU A 189 7.41 1.65 -9.76
CA GLU A 189 8.30 0.63 -10.33
C GLU A 189 9.52 0.37 -9.46
N SER A 190 10.15 1.43 -8.96
CA SER A 190 11.30 1.33 -8.05
C SER A 190 10.94 0.62 -6.73
N TYR A 191 9.76 0.88 -6.18
CA TYR A 191 9.28 0.20 -4.98
C TYR A 191 8.97 -1.28 -5.26
N VAL A 192 8.22 -1.57 -6.31
CA VAL A 192 7.82 -2.94 -6.70
C VAL A 192 9.03 -3.80 -6.99
N SER A 193 9.99 -3.30 -7.76
CA SER A 193 11.22 -4.06 -8.08
C SER A 193 12.03 -4.44 -6.84
N ARG A 194 12.08 -3.55 -5.84
CA ARG A 194 12.84 -3.78 -4.59
C ARG A 194 12.10 -4.62 -3.55
N ASN A 195 10.77 -4.55 -3.49
CA ASN A 195 10.00 -5.10 -2.38
C ASN A 195 9.03 -6.21 -2.76
N ILE A 196 8.75 -6.41 -4.06
CA ILE A 196 7.80 -7.41 -4.57
C ILE A 196 8.44 -8.31 -5.63
N GLY A 197 9.57 -7.90 -6.21
CA GLY A 197 10.29 -8.65 -7.24
C GLY A 197 10.95 -9.95 -6.72
N PRO A 198 11.53 -10.77 -7.63
CA PRO A 198 12.16 -12.06 -7.28
C PRO A 198 13.23 -11.95 -6.18
N LEU A 199 14.01 -10.87 -6.19
CA LEU A 199 15.02 -10.61 -5.16
C LEU A 199 14.40 -10.34 -3.78
N ALA A 200 13.25 -9.69 -3.73
CA ALA A 200 12.51 -9.47 -2.49
C ALA A 200 11.98 -10.81 -1.95
N LEU A 201 11.42 -11.65 -2.82
CA LEU A 201 10.95 -13.00 -2.45
C LEU A 201 12.10 -13.86 -1.88
N MET A 202 13.26 -13.87 -2.52
CA MET A 202 14.44 -14.57 -2.01
C MET A 202 14.89 -14.05 -0.64
N ARG A 203 14.88 -12.73 -0.44
CA ARG A 203 15.20 -12.11 0.85
C ARG A 203 14.20 -12.51 1.92
N ASP A 204 12.91 -12.48 1.62
CA ASP A 204 11.83 -12.82 2.55
C ASP A 204 11.88 -14.31 2.92
N LEU A 205 12.17 -15.21 1.95
CA LEU A 205 12.42 -16.63 2.19
C LEU A 205 13.64 -16.86 3.08
N ALA A 206 14.75 -16.18 2.81
CA ALA A 206 15.96 -16.27 3.63
C ALA A 206 15.72 -15.75 5.07
N GLN A 207 14.94 -14.69 5.23
CA GLN A 207 14.56 -14.17 6.54
C GLN A 207 13.64 -15.14 7.28
N THR A 208 12.64 -15.72 6.62
CA THR A 208 11.75 -16.74 7.19
C THR A 208 12.54 -17.98 7.61
N ALA A 209 13.46 -18.46 6.77
CA ALA A 209 14.33 -19.58 7.09
C ALA A 209 15.22 -19.29 8.33
N ARG A 210 15.76 -18.06 8.45
CA ARG A 210 16.52 -17.65 9.66
C ARG A 210 15.65 -17.63 10.91
N ILE A 211 14.42 -17.14 10.82
CA ILE A 211 13.46 -17.12 11.93
C ILE A 211 13.10 -18.55 12.33
N LEU A 212 12.78 -19.41 11.37
CA LEU A 212 12.48 -20.82 11.61
C LEU A 212 13.69 -21.57 12.19
N GLY A 213 14.90 -21.34 11.67
CA GLY A 213 16.13 -21.90 12.22
C GLY A 213 16.40 -21.46 13.66
N ARG A 214 16.08 -20.21 14.00
CA ARG A 214 16.30 -19.67 15.37
C ARG A 214 15.23 -20.11 16.37
N PHE A 215 14.00 -20.19 15.96
CA PHE A 215 12.84 -20.46 16.83
C PHE A 215 12.24 -21.86 16.63
N GLY A 216 12.53 -22.52 15.50
CA GLY A 216 12.00 -23.84 15.16
C GLY A 216 12.16 -24.86 16.29
N PRO A 217 13.34 -24.98 16.94
CA PRO A 217 13.52 -25.89 18.08
C PRO A 217 12.66 -25.55 19.31
N ARG A 218 12.15 -24.32 19.40
CA ARG A 218 11.32 -23.85 20.53
C ARG A 218 9.82 -23.82 20.20
N LEU A 219 9.44 -23.98 18.94
CA LEU A 219 8.04 -23.97 18.50
C LEU A 219 7.16 -24.98 19.22
N PRO A 220 7.58 -26.27 19.41
CA PRO A 220 6.77 -27.24 20.15
C PRO A 220 6.42 -26.77 21.56
N ARG A 221 7.39 -26.22 22.28
CA ARG A 221 7.18 -25.71 23.65
C ARG A 221 6.28 -24.47 23.70
N LEU A 222 6.36 -23.59 22.69
CA LEU A 222 5.50 -22.42 22.61
C LEU A 222 4.05 -22.79 22.28
N VAL A 223 3.85 -23.76 21.40
CA VAL A 223 2.52 -24.30 21.08
C VAL A 223 1.92 -25.02 22.30
N GLU A 224 2.71 -25.82 23.00
CA GLU A 224 2.27 -26.50 24.21
C GLU A 224 1.86 -25.49 25.31
N ALA A 225 2.67 -24.46 25.53
CA ALA A 225 2.37 -23.38 26.50
C ALA A 225 1.11 -22.60 26.11
N ALA A 226 0.88 -22.35 24.79
CA ALA A 226 -0.31 -21.67 24.32
C ALA A 226 -1.57 -22.53 24.50
N LEU A 227 -1.49 -23.84 24.23
CA LEU A 227 -2.58 -24.79 24.44
C LEU A 227 -2.95 -24.94 25.91
N ILE A 228 -1.96 -24.98 26.80
CA ILE A 228 -2.18 -25.03 28.26
C ILE A 228 -2.91 -23.75 28.71
N ARG A 229 -2.47 -22.56 28.29
CA ARG A 229 -3.15 -21.30 28.62
C ARG A 229 -4.59 -21.25 28.10
N GLN A 230 -4.84 -21.77 26.92
CA GLN A 230 -6.19 -21.80 26.34
C GLN A 230 -7.09 -22.80 27.08
N ALA A 231 -6.54 -23.90 27.60
CA ALA A 231 -7.26 -24.85 28.45
C ALA A 231 -7.60 -24.28 29.83
N GLU A 232 -6.71 -23.43 30.40
CA GLU A 232 -6.93 -22.76 31.69
C GLU A 232 -7.98 -21.64 31.62
N THR A 233 -8.12 -20.97 30.46
CA THR A 233 -9.08 -19.86 30.24
C THR A 233 -10.48 -20.34 29.87
N ASN A 234 -10.68 -21.64 29.53
CA ASN A 234 -11.99 -22.24 29.23
C ASN A 234 -12.19 -23.52 30.05
N PRO A 235 -12.64 -23.46 31.31
CA PRO A 235 -13.05 -24.63 32.04
C PRO A 235 -14.37 -25.14 31.49
N THR A 236 -14.35 -26.12 30.57
CA THR A 236 -15.53 -26.86 30.12
C THR A 236 -15.81 -27.98 31.10
N PRO A 237 -17.10 -28.22 31.46
CA PRO A 237 -17.48 -29.31 32.35
C PRO A 237 -17.17 -30.67 31.72
N GLU A 238 -16.81 -31.59 32.59
CA GLU A 238 -16.42 -32.99 32.30
C GLU A 238 -17.42 -33.73 31.41
N THR A 239 -17.00 -34.00 30.17
CA THR A 239 -17.47 -35.14 29.41
C THR A 239 -16.29 -35.77 28.67
N ARG A 240 -15.88 -36.94 29.09
CA ARG A 240 -14.82 -37.73 28.46
C ARG A 240 -15.23 -38.17 27.07
N PRO A 241 -14.38 -37.95 26.03
CA PRO A 241 -14.29 -38.88 24.92
C PRO A 241 -12.86 -39.36 24.69
N ARG A 242 -12.73 -40.67 24.62
CA ARG A 242 -11.50 -41.46 24.47
C ARG A 242 -10.86 -41.44 23.06
N LEU A 243 -11.11 -40.47 22.17
CA LEU A 243 -10.70 -40.56 20.76
C LEU A 243 -9.91 -39.40 20.19
N ARG A 244 -9.44 -38.41 20.99
CA ARG A 244 -8.68 -37.27 20.47
C ARG A 244 -7.17 -37.43 20.32
N GLY A 245 -6.59 -38.55 20.81
CA GLY A 245 -5.14 -38.80 20.69
C GLY A 245 -4.65 -39.12 19.27
N LEU A 246 -5.53 -39.65 18.42
CA LEU A 246 -5.12 -40.13 17.09
C LEU A 246 -5.02 -39.04 16.02
N GLN A 247 -5.75 -37.95 16.15
CA GLN A 247 -5.74 -36.86 15.15
C GLN A 247 -4.57 -35.88 15.32
N ILE A 248 -4.04 -35.72 16.52
CA ILE A 248 -2.89 -34.83 16.79
C ILE A 248 -1.59 -35.46 16.29
N THR A 249 -1.47 -36.76 16.37
CA THR A 249 -0.29 -37.51 15.87
C THR A 249 -0.20 -37.52 14.34
N VAL A 250 -1.34 -37.50 13.62
CA VAL A 250 -1.37 -37.46 12.14
C VAL A 250 -0.98 -36.07 11.61
N GLY A 251 -1.42 -34.99 12.25
CA GLY A 251 -1.04 -33.63 11.86
C GLY A 251 0.44 -33.33 12.08
N ALA A 252 1.01 -33.78 13.21
CA ALA A 252 2.43 -33.59 13.50
C ALA A 252 3.32 -34.44 12.57
N ALA A 253 2.90 -35.66 12.22
CA ALA A 253 3.61 -36.52 11.28
C ALA A 253 3.60 -35.95 9.84
N ALA A 254 2.51 -35.32 9.41
CA ALA A 254 2.43 -34.69 8.07
C ALA A 254 3.36 -33.51 7.95
N VAL A 255 3.46 -32.66 8.96
CA VAL A 255 4.39 -31.50 8.97
C VAL A 255 5.85 -31.96 9.03
N PHE A 256 6.13 -33.04 9.77
CA PHE A 256 7.47 -33.63 9.87
C PHE A 256 7.90 -34.33 8.57
N ALA A 257 6.97 -35.04 7.90
CA ALA A 257 7.21 -35.68 6.61
C ALA A 257 7.45 -34.64 5.48
N LEU A 258 6.74 -33.51 5.48
CA LEU A 258 6.95 -32.41 4.54
C LEU A 258 8.33 -31.75 4.73
N GLY A 259 8.76 -31.58 5.98
CA GLY A 259 10.08 -31.04 6.31
C GLY A 259 11.23 -31.96 5.90
N LEU A 260 11.08 -33.30 6.05
CA LEU A 260 12.07 -34.27 5.61
C LEU A 260 12.12 -34.40 4.09
N TRP A 261 10.97 -34.31 3.40
CA TRP A 261 10.92 -34.39 1.94
C TRP A 261 11.58 -33.14 1.28
N LEU A 262 11.38 -31.96 1.82
CA LEU A 262 12.05 -30.72 1.38
C LEU A 262 13.55 -30.68 1.70
N GLY A 263 13.99 -31.40 2.76
CA GLY A 263 15.41 -31.50 3.12
C GLY A 263 16.21 -32.51 2.31
N GLN A 264 15.55 -33.40 1.55
CA GLN A 264 16.21 -34.38 0.67
C GLN A 264 16.27 -33.94 -0.82
N THR A 265 15.63 -32.81 -1.16
CA THR A 265 15.58 -32.25 -2.53
C THR A 265 16.41 -31.00 -2.71
N LEU A 266 17.18 -30.61 -1.70
CA LEU A 266 18.24 -29.60 -1.71
C LEU A 266 19.59 -30.27 -1.44
#